data_da65d97154a0d47f48b9866449c34352
#
_entry.id   da65d97154a0d47f48b9866449c34352
#
_cell.length_a   1.000
_cell.length_b   1.000
_cell.length_c   1.000
_cell.angle_alpha   90.00
_cell.angle_beta   90.00
_cell.angle_gamma   90.00
#
_symmetry.space_group_name_H-M   'P 1'
#
loop_
_entity.id
_entity.type
_entity.pdbx_description
1 polymer ?
#
loop_
_entity_poly.entity_id
_entity_poly.type
_entity_poly.pdbx_seq_one_letter_code
_entity_poly.pdbx_strand_id
1 'polypeptide(L)'
;MDPMLEKWIYTGVILFVAGIGLYMYRKEIRFMYRSKTVNGKIVNWMSAVQKGKKIFYPLIEFTPEGGVPIRFRAEEHSEGEPMYAQGTEVQIRYLDTDVEHRKVIYPKR
;
A
#
# COMPACT_ATOMS: atom_id res chain seq x y z
N MET A 1 47.87 1.19 -19.32
CA MET A 1 46.75 2.06 -19.02
C MET A 1 47.20 3.24 -18.20
N ASP A 2 46.84 4.45 -18.61
CA ASP A 2 47.22 5.68 -17.91
C ASP A 2 46.54 5.70 -16.54
N PRO A 3 47.27 5.88 -15.41
CA PRO A 3 46.64 5.93 -14.06
C PRO A 3 45.61 7.02 -13.90
N MET A 4 45.67 8.10 -14.66
CA MET A 4 44.65 9.13 -14.66
C MET A 4 43.34 8.66 -15.26
N LEU A 5 43.38 7.88 -16.34
CA LEU A 5 42.16 7.33 -16.97
C LEU A 5 41.44 6.37 -16.06
N GLU A 6 42.18 5.56 -15.30
CA GLU A 6 41.61 4.62 -14.32
C GLU A 6 40.87 5.34 -13.19
N LYS A 7 41.41 6.43 -12.66
CA LYS A 7 40.73 7.26 -11.63
C LYS A 7 39.44 7.86 -12.14
N TRP A 8 39.37 8.30 -13.38
CA TRP A 8 38.19 8.86 -13.98
C TRP A 8 37.07 7.81 -14.12
N ILE A 9 37.42 6.58 -14.50
CA ILE A 9 36.45 5.48 -14.61
C ILE A 9 35.85 5.16 -13.25
N TYR A 10 36.66 5.04 -12.19
CA TYR A 10 36.15 4.79 -10.82
C TYR A 10 35.25 5.92 -10.31
N THR A 11 35.62 7.16 -10.55
CA THR A 11 34.79 8.32 -10.15
C THR A 11 33.45 8.30 -10.87
N GLY A 12 33.42 7.99 -12.17
CA GLY A 12 32.17 7.89 -12.92
C GLY A 12 31.25 6.80 -12.41
N VAL A 13 31.81 5.61 -12.09
CA VAL A 13 31.01 4.49 -11.53
C VAL A 13 30.44 4.85 -10.17
N ILE A 14 31.23 5.47 -9.29
CA ILE A 14 30.76 5.87 -7.95
C ILE A 14 29.63 6.89 -8.06
N LEU A 15 29.75 7.89 -8.92
CA LEU A 15 28.70 8.89 -9.14
C LEU A 15 27.43 8.28 -9.72
N PHE A 16 27.55 7.32 -10.61
CA PHE A 16 26.41 6.61 -11.20
C PHE A 16 25.63 5.82 -10.14
N VAL A 17 26.34 5.04 -9.31
CA VAL A 17 25.72 4.25 -8.22
C VAL A 17 25.06 5.16 -7.19
N ALA A 18 25.73 6.26 -6.81
CA ALA A 18 25.18 7.24 -5.88
C ALA A 18 23.90 7.90 -6.43
N GLY A 19 23.87 8.21 -7.72
CA GLY A 19 22.71 8.77 -8.41
C GLY A 19 21.50 7.84 -8.39
N ILE A 20 21.72 6.54 -8.67
CA ILE A 20 20.67 5.52 -8.61
C ILE A 20 20.15 5.36 -7.18
N GLY A 21 21.02 5.31 -6.19
CA GLY A 21 20.64 5.20 -4.78
C GLY A 21 19.80 6.38 -4.31
N LEU A 22 20.17 7.61 -4.68
CA LEU A 22 19.41 8.81 -4.38
C LEU A 22 18.03 8.82 -5.05
N TYR A 23 17.94 8.36 -6.28
CA TYR A 23 16.69 8.27 -7.01
C TYR A 23 15.71 7.30 -6.32
N MET A 24 16.18 6.12 -5.95
CA MET A 24 15.36 5.13 -5.25
C MET A 24 14.92 5.63 -3.86
N TYR A 25 15.83 6.27 -3.13
CA TYR A 25 15.54 6.84 -1.82
C TYR A 25 14.47 7.95 -1.90
N ARG A 26 14.57 8.84 -2.88
CA ARG A 26 13.55 9.89 -3.10
C ARG A 26 12.18 9.32 -3.42
N LYS A 27 12.12 8.22 -4.17
CA LYS A 27 10.87 7.56 -4.50
C LYS A 27 10.16 7.02 -3.25
N GLU A 28 10.90 6.38 -2.33
CA GLU A 28 10.36 5.90 -1.06
C GLU A 28 9.89 7.05 -0.16
N ILE A 29 10.66 8.12 -0.06
CA ILE A 29 10.30 9.30 0.73
C ILE A 29 9.02 9.94 0.19
N ARG A 30 8.88 10.07 -1.11
CA ARG A 30 7.64 10.61 -1.72
C ARG A 30 6.42 9.78 -1.35
N PHE A 31 6.55 8.46 -1.33
CA PHE A 31 5.46 7.58 -0.89
C PHE A 31 5.09 7.84 0.57
N MET A 32 6.08 7.97 1.46
CA MET A 32 5.85 8.21 2.88
C MET A 32 5.23 9.58 3.15
N TYR A 33 5.69 10.63 2.47
CA TYR A 33 5.20 12.00 2.70
C TYR A 33 3.85 12.30 2.03
N ARG A 34 3.51 11.61 0.95
CA ARG A 34 2.25 11.82 0.23
C ARG A 34 1.15 10.85 0.64
N SER A 35 1.45 9.90 1.50
CA SER A 35 0.44 8.98 2.01
C SER A 35 -0.39 9.67 3.09
N LYS A 36 -1.69 9.45 3.04
CA LYS A 36 -2.64 9.90 4.05
C LYS A 36 -3.29 8.69 4.69
N THR A 37 -3.61 8.81 5.97
CA THR A 37 -4.29 7.75 6.71
C THR A 37 -5.66 8.26 7.15
N VAL A 38 -6.71 7.52 6.82
CA VAL A 38 -8.08 7.81 7.23
C VAL A 38 -8.69 6.57 7.86
N ASN A 39 -9.71 6.78 8.67
CA ASN A 39 -10.48 5.68 9.24
C ASN A 39 -11.51 5.20 8.24
N GLY A 40 -11.59 3.90 8.05
CA GLY A 40 -12.62 3.24 7.27
C GLY A 40 -13.41 2.28 8.14
N LYS A 41 -14.44 1.68 7.56
CA LYS A 41 -15.29 0.68 8.23
C LYS A 41 -15.51 -0.51 7.33
N ILE A 42 -15.57 -1.69 7.92
CA ILE A 42 -16.06 -2.88 7.24
C ILE A 42 -17.59 -2.79 7.22
N VAL A 43 -18.14 -2.48 6.05
CA VAL A 43 -19.59 -2.30 5.91
C VAL A 43 -20.33 -3.61 5.64
N ASN A 44 -19.64 -4.58 5.07
CA ASN A 44 -20.21 -5.89 4.78
C ASN A 44 -19.11 -6.92 4.52
N TRP A 45 -19.50 -8.19 4.41
CA TRP A 45 -18.64 -9.27 4.00
C TRP A 45 -19.19 -9.91 2.73
N MET A 46 -18.34 -10.02 1.71
CA MET A 46 -18.68 -10.73 0.48
C MET A 46 -18.24 -12.18 0.60
N SER A 47 -19.16 -13.10 0.30
CA SER A 47 -18.86 -14.53 0.35
C SER A 47 -18.62 -15.09 -1.05
N ALA A 48 -17.67 -16.01 -1.16
CA ALA A 48 -17.40 -16.77 -2.37
C ALA A 48 -17.05 -18.21 -1.99
N VAL A 49 -17.25 -19.12 -2.92
CA VAL A 49 -16.86 -20.53 -2.72
C VAL A 49 -15.69 -20.84 -3.65
N GLN A 50 -14.55 -21.23 -3.06
CA GLN A 50 -13.38 -21.67 -3.80
C GLN A 50 -12.96 -23.06 -3.31
N LYS A 51 -12.80 -23.99 -4.22
CA LYS A 51 -12.38 -25.38 -3.93
C LYS A 51 -13.21 -26.02 -2.80
N GLY A 52 -14.52 -25.77 -2.79
CA GLY A 52 -15.44 -26.32 -1.78
C GLY A 52 -15.39 -25.61 -0.43
N LYS A 53 -14.57 -24.57 -0.28
CA LYS A 53 -14.48 -23.78 0.96
C LYS A 53 -15.17 -22.46 0.81
N LYS A 54 -15.85 -22.03 1.88
CA LYS A 54 -16.49 -20.72 1.93
C LYS A 54 -15.46 -19.68 2.35
N ILE A 55 -15.29 -18.65 1.52
CA ILE A 55 -14.31 -17.59 1.73
C ILE A 55 -15.06 -16.26 1.85
N PHE A 56 -14.62 -15.44 2.80
CA PHE A 56 -15.23 -14.13 3.06
C PHE A 56 -14.21 -13.02 2.80
N TYR A 57 -14.61 -12.04 2.00
CA TYR A 57 -13.82 -10.82 1.73
C TYR A 57 -14.49 -9.62 2.37
N PRO A 58 -13.76 -8.78 3.12
CA PRO A 58 -14.37 -7.58 3.69
C PRO A 58 -14.62 -6.51 2.63
N LEU A 59 -15.81 -5.95 2.63
CA LEU A 59 -16.15 -4.75 1.86
C LEU A 59 -15.92 -3.54 2.76
N ILE A 60 -14.98 -2.69 2.38
CA ILE A 60 -14.54 -1.57 3.19
C ILE A 60 -14.97 -0.27 2.55
N GLU A 61 -15.50 0.64 3.37
CA GLU A 61 -15.84 2.00 2.97
C GLU A 61 -14.96 3.00 3.69
N PHE A 62 -14.42 3.95 2.96
CA PHE A 62 -13.67 5.06 3.53
C PHE A 62 -13.92 6.33 2.71
N THR A 63 -13.73 7.49 3.34
CA THR A 63 -13.85 8.78 2.66
C THR A 63 -12.47 9.43 2.63
N PRO A 64 -11.84 9.56 1.45
CA PRO A 64 -10.59 10.30 1.33
C PRO A 64 -10.80 11.77 1.70
N GLU A 65 -9.75 12.42 2.16
CA GLU A 65 -9.81 13.85 2.51
C GLU A 65 -10.22 14.69 1.30
N GLY A 66 -11.32 15.44 1.46
CA GLY A 66 -11.86 16.25 0.37
C GLY A 66 -12.57 15.48 -0.73
N GLY A 67 -12.77 14.16 -0.58
CA GLY A 67 -13.39 13.30 -1.57
C GLY A 67 -14.76 12.77 -1.18
N VAL A 68 -15.28 11.86 -2.00
CA VAL A 68 -16.54 11.15 -1.77
C VAL A 68 -16.27 9.76 -1.16
N PRO A 69 -17.24 9.15 -0.47
CA PRO A 69 -17.08 7.80 0.08
C PRO A 69 -16.79 6.79 -1.03
N ILE A 70 -15.78 5.93 -0.78
CA ILE A 70 -15.36 4.87 -1.70
C ILE A 70 -15.54 3.53 -1.00
N ARG A 71 -16.14 2.57 -1.70
CA ARG A 71 -16.25 1.19 -1.26
C ARG A 71 -15.38 0.29 -2.11
N PHE A 72 -14.68 -0.63 -1.49
CA PHE A 72 -13.86 -1.60 -2.21
C PHE A 72 -13.82 -2.93 -1.47
N ARG A 73 -13.59 -4.00 -2.23
CA ARG A 73 -13.34 -5.32 -1.67
C ARG A 73 -11.85 -5.45 -1.35
N ALA A 74 -11.52 -5.71 -0.10
CA ALA A 74 -10.13 -5.98 0.28
C ALA A 74 -9.68 -7.34 -0.22
N GLU A 75 -8.39 -7.48 -0.51
CA GLU A 75 -7.82 -8.73 -0.99
C GLU A 75 -7.65 -9.77 0.12
N GLU A 76 -7.48 -9.33 1.36
CA GLU A 76 -7.40 -10.21 2.51
C GLU A 76 -8.74 -10.92 2.70
N HIS A 77 -8.67 -12.22 2.93
CA HIS A 77 -9.86 -13.04 3.10
C HIS A 77 -9.72 -13.95 4.31
N SER A 78 -10.86 -14.41 4.82
CA SER A 78 -10.92 -15.43 5.85
C SER A 78 -11.67 -16.65 5.36
N GLU A 79 -11.29 -17.83 5.84
CA GLU A 79 -11.98 -19.08 5.53
C GLU A 79 -12.96 -19.44 6.65
N GLY A 80 -14.12 -19.93 6.24
CA GLY A 80 -15.15 -20.43 7.15
C GLY A 80 -16.06 -19.38 7.73
N GLU A 81 -15.53 -18.31 8.30
CA GLU A 81 -16.32 -17.23 8.91
C GLU A 81 -15.56 -15.90 8.83
N PRO A 82 -16.27 -14.75 8.90
CA PRO A 82 -15.63 -13.44 8.90
C PRO A 82 -14.71 -13.25 10.11
N MET A 83 -13.52 -12.68 9.87
CA MET A 83 -12.54 -12.41 10.94
C MET A 83 -12.94 -11.28 11.86
N TYR A 84 -13.70 -10.32 11.36
CA TYR A 84 -14.11 -9.12 12.10
C TYR A 84 -15.62 -8.90 11.96
N ALA A 85 -16.22 -8.29 12.96
CA ALA A 85 -17.63 -7.94 12.92
C ALA A 85 -17.89 -6.82 11.91
N GLN A 86 -19.09 -6.81 11.34
CA GLN A 86 -19.55 -5.69 10.52
C GLN A 86 -19.52 -4.41 11.37
N GLY A 87 -19.04 -3.32 10.79
CA GLY A 87 -18.87 -2.05 11.50
C GLY A 87 -17.52 -1.87 12.17
N THR A 88 -16.61 -2.88 12.10
CA THR A 88 -15.26 -2.78 12.65
C THR A 88 -14.50 -1.67 11.94
N GLU A 89 -13.87 -0.79 12.70
CA GLU A 89 -13.06 0.28 12.16
C GLU A 89 -11.69 -0.24 11.71
N VAL A 90 -11.24 0.22 10.55
CA VAL A 90 -9.94 -0.08 9.99
C VAL A 90 -9.27 1.23 9.59
N GLN A 91 -7.95 1.21 9.42
CA GLN A 91 -7.21 2.35 8.92
C GLN A 91 -6.85 2.12 7.46
N ILE A 92 -7.06 3.13 6.63
CA ILE A 92 -6.73 3.09 5.21
C ILE A 92 -5.60 4.07 4.95
N ARG A 93 -4.48 3.58 4.48
CA ARG A 93 -3.36 4.40 4.02
C ARG A 93 -3.39 4.46 2.51
N TYR A 94 -3.45 5.64 1.95
CA TYR A 94 -3.53 5.84 0.50
C TYR A 94 -2.62 6.97 0.06
N LEU A 95 -2.28 6.99 -1.24
CA LEU A 95 -1.57 8.10 -1.84
C LEU A 95 -2.54 9.22 -2.20
N ASP A 96 -2.19 10.45 -1.83
CA ASP A 96 -3.01 11.63 -2.12
C ASP A 96 -3.23 11.84 -3.63
N THR A 97 -2.25 11.46 -4.44
CA THR A 97 -2.32 11.56 -5.89
C THR A 97 -2.94 10.33 -6.57
N ASP A 98 -3.07 9.22 -5.86
CA ASP A 98 -3.59 7.96 -6.40
C ASP A 98 -4.27 7.15 -5.31
N VAL A 99 -5.59 7.35 -5.19
CA VAL A 99 -6.42 6.69 -4.17
C VAL A 99 -6.51 5.18 -4.37
N GLU A 100 -6.23 4.68 -5.59
CA GLU A 100 -6.21 3.25 -5.87
C GLU A 100 -5.02 2.55 -5.22
N HIS A 101 -3.92 3.25 -4.99
CA HIS A 101 -2.80 2.75 -4.20
C HIS A 101 -3.11 2.93 -2.72
N ARG A 102 -3.77 1.93 -2.14
CA ARG A 102 -4.19 1.94 -0.75
C ARG A 102 -3.78 0.67 -0.03
N LYS A 103 -3.53 0.81 1.27
CA LYS A 103 -3.22 -0.30 2.16
C LYS A 103 -4.19 -0.28 3.33
N VAL A 104 -4.76 -1.43 3.65
CA VAL A 104 -5.67 -1.57 4.79
C VAL A 104 -4.89 -2.07 6.00
N ILE A 105 -5.05 -1.38 7.12
CA ILE A 105 -4.46 -1.76 8.40
C ILE A 105 -5.60 -2.21 9.32
N TYR A 106 -5.63 -3.50 9.62
CA TYR A 106 -6.65 -4.08 10.47
C TYR A 106 -6.31 -3.90 11.95
N PRO A 107 -7.33 -3.81 12.84
CA PRO A 107 -7.08 -3.75 14.26
C PRO A 107 -6.47 -5.06 14.76
N LYS A 108 -5.68 -4.98 15.80
CA LYS A 108 -5.14 -6.18 16.46
C LYS A 108 -6.28 -6.92 17.15
N ARG A 109 -6.29 -8.22 16.96
CA ARG A 109 -7.17 -9.12 17.68
C ARG A 109 -6.74 -9.32 19.12
#